data_423aaee9813f2892638dfdb60a17bc6b
#
_entry.id   423aaee9813f2892638dfdb60a17bc6b
#
_cell.length_a   1.000
_cell.length_b   1.000
_cell.length_c   1.000
_cell.angle_alpha   90.00
_cell.angle_beta   90.00
_cell.angle_gamma   90.00
#
_symmetry.space_group_name_H-M   'P 1'
#
loop_
_entity.id
_entity.type
_entity.pdbx_description
1 polymer ?
#
loop_
_entity_poly.entity_id
_entity_poly.type
_entity_poly.pdbx_seq_one_letter_code
_entity_poly.pdbx_strand_id
1 'polypeptide(L)'
;MKFLLVRPGPTFSVQDVAFGWRDGLRELGVNVADMNFDDRLDFYSSAHIDRSAGEGEWIKAFDFADAMSLANKSIESVCYEFWPDVVLVVSGHFVRPHTLALMRARGHHVVLLCTESPYEDDRQLAFCEYADTVLLNDPVNLEMFRARHPDVHYVPHAYNPAIHHPGAGTPELKSDFAFVGTGFRSRIEFFEAVDFDGLDVILGGAWVALDDDSPLAPLIAHRRDWCMDNTDTAEVYRSTRSSLNLYRREAREGEGAHADGVAMGPREVELAACETFFIRDPRPESDDVLSMLPTFSEPAEVRPLLDWWLAHDREREDVAARARAAVVDRTFRNNAEWLVRHLTKG
;
A
#
# COMPACT_ATOMS: atom_id res chain seq x y z
N MET A 1 9.73 -25.25 -1.38
CA MET A 1 8.45 -24.61 -1.00
C MET A 1 7.90 -23.86 -2.21
N LYS A 2 6.60 -24.01 -2.50
CA LYS A 2 5.90 -23.36 -3.60
C LYS A 2 4.86 -22.41 -3.03
N PHE A 3 4.85 -21.17 -3.46
CA PHE A 3 3.87 -20.16 -3.06
C PHE A 3 2.94 -19.82 -4.24
N LEU A 4 1.65 -19.78 -3.98
CA LEU A 4 0.71 -19.06 -4.82
C LEU A 4 0.45 -17.69 -4.17
N LEU A 5 0.88 -16.63 -4.80
CA LEU A 5 0.55 -15.27 -4.38
C LEU A 5 -0.73 -14.85 -5.10
N VAL A 6 -1.76 -14.49 -4.33
CA VAL A 6 -3.01 -13.93 -4.84
C VAL A 6 -2.99 -12.42 -4.64
N ARG A 7 -3.02 -11.66 -5.72
CA ARG A 7 -3.01 -10.19 -5.69
C ARG A 7 -4.30 -9.64 -5.08
N PRO A 8 -4.28 -8.38 -4.58
CA PRO A 8 -5.36 -7.82 -3.76
C PRO A 8 -6.70 -7.62 -4.49
N GLY A 9 -6.72 -7.52 -5.81
CA GLY A 9 -7.84 -7.04 -6.60
C GLY A 9 -7.61 -5.59 -7.05
N PRO A 10 -8.62 -4.89 -7.56
CA PRO A 10 -8.48 -3.57 -8.20
C PRO A 10 -8.18 -2.44 -7.19
N THR A 11 -7.12 -2.61 -6.39
CA THR A 11 -6.65 -1.63 -5.39
C THR A 11 -5.19 -1.34 -5.66
N PHE A 12 -4.90 -0.26 -6.38
CA PHE A 12 -3.60 0.04 -6.96
C PHE A 12 -2.46 0.11 -5.92
N SER A 13 -2.63 0.86 -4.83
CA SER A 13 -1.57 1.03 -3.81
C SER A 13 -1.17 -0.27 -3.11
N VAL A 14 -2.07 -1.23 -3.01
CA VAL A 14 -1.82 -2.54 -2.40
C VAL A 14 -1.21 -3.52 -3.42
N GLN A 15 -1.32 -3.25 -4.72
CA GLN A 15 -0.68 -4.04 -5.78
C GLN A 15 0.85 -4.02 -5.63
N ASP A 16 1.44 -2.87 -5.28
CA ASP A 16 2.88 -2.74 -5.06
C ASP A 16 3.36 -3.57 -3.86
N VAL A 17 2.54 -3.70 -2.82
CA VAL A 17 2.81 -4.62 -1.70
C VAL A 17 2.86 -6.07 -2.21
N ALA A 18 1.90 -6.48 -3.05
CA ALA A 18 1.88 -7.83 -3.63
C ALA A 18 3.12 -8.08 -4.50
N PHE A 19 3.54 -7.12 -5.32
CA PHE A 19 4.75 -7.22 -6.11
C PHE A 19 6.00 -7.31 -5.25
N GLY A 20 6.11 -6.51 -4.20
CA GLY A 20 7.21 -6.55 -3.25
C GLY A 20 7.34 -7.92 -2.57
N TRP A 21 6.24 -8.51 -2.09
CA TRP A 21 6.24 -9.85 -1.52
C TRP A 21 6.60 -10.93 -2.54
N ARG A 22 6.07 -10.86 -3.76
CA ARG A 22 6.41 -11.77 -4.86
C ARG A 22 7.91 -11.76 -5.13
N ASP A 23 8.47 -10.58 -5.29
CA ASP A 23 9.88 -10.41 -5.66
C ASP A 23 10.80 -10.80 -4.50
N GLY A 24 10.47 -10.41 -3.26
CA GLY A 24 11.19 -10.84 -2.08
C GLY A 24 11.22 -12.37 -1.88
N LEU A 25 10.11 -13.06 -2.13
CA LEU A 25 10.07 -14.52 -2.12
C LEU A 25 10.92 -15.13 -3.24
N ARG A 26 10.88 -14.57 -4.45
CA ARG A 26 11.69 -15.04 -5.59
C ARG A 26 13.19 -14.86 -5.36
N GLU A 27 13.61 -13.76 -4.75
CA GLU A 27 15.00 -13.51 -4.35
C GLU A 27 15.53 -14.56 -3.37
N LEU A 28 14.67 -15.16 -2.56
CA LEU A 28 14.99 -16.28 -1.67
C LEU A 28 15.02 -17.64 -2.37
N GLY A 29 14.80 -17.68 -3.69
CA GLY A 29 14.74 -18.93 -4.47
C GLY A 29 13.44 -19.70 -4.30
N VAL A 30 12.40 -19.08 -3.74
CA VAL A 30 11.07 -19.68 -3.62
C VAL A 30 10.38 -19.72 -4.98
N ASN A 31 9.75 -20.85 -5.31
CA ASN A 31 8.95 -20.96 -6.53
C ASN A 31 7.59 -20.29 -6.32
N VAL A 32 7.36 -19.13 -6.97
CA VAL A 32 6.17 -18.30 -6.80
C VAL A 32 5.35 -18.24 -8.08
N ALA A 33 4.12 -18.78 -8.04
CA ALA A 33 3.07 -18.46 -9.00
C ALA A 33 2.38 -17.16 -8.58
N ASP A 34 2.22 -16.26 -9.53
CA ASP A 34 1.59 -14.95 -9.34
C ASP A 34 0.21 -14.95 -9.98
N MET A 35 -0.83 -14.99 -9.15
CA MET A 35 -2.23 -14.94 -9.61
C MET A 35 -2.66 -13.48 -9.74
N ASN A 36 -2.68 -12.98 -10.96
CA ASN A 36 -3.21 -11.66 -11.29
C ASN A 36 -4.72 -11.62 -11.09
N PHE A 37 -5.13 -11.34 -9.86
CA PHE A 37 -6.51 -11.17 -9.48
C PHE A 37 -7.05 -9.78 -9.78
N ASP A 38 -6.14 -8.80 -9.87
CA ASP A 38 -6.46 -7.39 -10.09
C ASP A 38 -7.21 -7.18 -11.40
N ASP A 39 -6.64 -7.65 -12.51
CA ASP A 39 -7.24 -7.51 -13.84
C ASP A 39 -8.38 -8.51 -14.09
N ARG A 40 -8.46 -9.60 -13.30
CA ARG A 40 -9.51 -10.61 -13.46
C ARG A 40 -10.90 -10.09 -13.19
N LEU A 41 -11.05 -9.25 -12.17
CA LEU A 41 -12.35 -8.64 -11.86
C LEU A 41 -12.80 -7.73 -13.01
N ASP A 42 -11.92 -6.87 -13.50
CA ASP A 42 -12.21 -5.97 -14.60
C ASP A 42 -12.48 -6.75 -15.89
N PHE A 43 -11.68 -7.79 -16.17
CA PHE A 43 -11.88 -8.65 -17.35
C PHE A 43 -13.27 -9.29 -17.36
N TYR A 44 -13.70 -9.88 -16.24
CA TYR A 44 -15.02 -10.50 -16.16
C TYR A 44 -16.15 -9.48 -16.07
N SER A 45 -15.93 -8.32 -15.45
CA SER A 45 -16.93 -7.24 -15.39
C SER A 45 -17.21 -6.62 -16.75
N SER A 46 -16.25 -6.65 -17.67
CA SER A 46 -16.43 -6.18 -19.04
C SER A 46 -17.13 -7.17 -19.96
N ALA A 47 -17.35 -8.43 -19.52
CA ALA A 47 -18.04 -9.43 -20.32
C ALA A 47 -19.54 -9.08 -20.47
N HIS A 48 -19.96 -8.87 -21.71
CA HIS A 48 -21.36 -8.71 -22.08
C HIS A 48 -21.78 -9.90 -22.94
N ILE A 49 -22.90 -10.53 -22.62
CA ILE A 49 -23.55 -11.42 -23.57
C ILE A 49 -24.58 -10.60 -24.36
N ASP A 50 -24.37 -10.53 -25.66
CA ASP A 50 -25.37 -10.03 -26.57
C ASP A 50 -26.48 -11.10 -26.66
N ARG A 51 -27.57 -10.83 -25.95
CA ARG A 51 -28.83 -11.51 -26.24
C ARG A 51 -29.74 -10.46 -26.85
N SER A 52 -29.94 -10.51 -28.15
CA SER A 52 -31.09 -9.86 -28.77
C SER A 52 -32.35 -10.58 -28.24
N ALA A 53 -32.90 -10.04 -27.18
CA ALA A 53 -34.28 -10.34 -26.80
C ALA A 53 -35.15 -9.63 -27.82
N GLY A 54 -35.48 -10.25 -28.93
CA GLY A 54 -36.51 -9.87 -29.93
C GLY A 54 -36.77 -8.41 -30.32
N GLU A 55 -36.30 -7.45 -29.56
CA GLU A 55 -36.55 -5.99 -29.69
C GLU A 55 -35.26 -5.14 -29.56
N GLY A 56 -34.06 -5.74 -29.67
CA GLY A 56 -32.79 -4.99 -29.71
C GLY A 56 -32.30 -4.50 -28.35
N GLU A 57 -32.81 -4.98 -27.25
CA GLU A 57 -32.25 -4.71 -25.93
C GLU A 57 -31.06 -5.61 -25.60
N TRP A 58 -29.95 -4.97 -25.24
CA TRP A 58 -28.76 -5.65 -24.73
C TRP A 58 -28.98 -6.01 -23.26
N ILE A 59 -28.89 -7.30 -22.92
CA ILE A 59 -28.95 -7.75 -21.53
C ILE A 59 -27.53 -7.92 -21.05
N LYS A 60 -27.09 -7.16 -20.04
CA LYS A 60 -25.85 -7.41 -19.32
C LYS A 60 -25.95 -8.79 -18.66
N ALA A 61 -25.13 -9.74 -19.13
CA ALA A 61 -25.22 -11.13 -18.70
C ALA A 61 -24.57 -11.36 -17.34
N PHE A 62 -23.64 -10.49 -16.92
CA PHE A 62 -22.92 -10.63 -15.67
C PHE A 62 -23.04 -9.35 -14.86
N ASP A 63 -23.39 -9.50 -13.58
CA ASP A 63 -23.23 -8.45 -12.58
C ASP A 63 -21.86 -8.58 -11.89
N PHE A 64 -21.58 -7.67 -10.94
CA PHE A 64 -20.33 -7.69 -10.19
C PHE A 64 -20.17 -8.97 -9.35
N ALA A 65 -21.27 -9.54 -8.85
CA ALA A 65 -21.24 -10.79 -8.08
C ALA A 65 -20.86 -11.99 -8.94
N ASP A 66 -21.30 -12.00 -10.21
CA ASP A 66 -20.89 -13.02 -11.20
C ASP A 66 -19.40 -12.87 -11.53
N ALA A 67 -18.91 -11.65 -11.80
CA ALA A 67 -17.50 -11.38 -12.03
C ALA A 67 -16.63 -11.84 -10.85
N MET A 68 -17.05 -11.52 -9.63
CA MET A 68 -16.42 -12.00 -8.40
C MET A 68 -16.39 -13.53 -8.31
N SER A 69 -17.47 -14.20 -8.69
CA SER A 69 -17.56 -15.66 -8.66
C SER A 69 -16.57 -16.30 -9.67
N LEU A 70 -16.50 -15.77 -10.86
CA LEU A 70 -15.57 -16.23 -11.91
C LEU A 70 -14.12 -15.98 -11.54
N ALA A 71 -13.82 -14.80 -10.99
CA ALA A 71 -12.47 -14.46 -10.52
C ALA A 71 -12.01 -15.39 -9.39
N ASN A 72 -12.87 -15.69 -8.41
CA ASN A 72 -12.56 -16.64 -7.34
C ASN A 72 -12.36 -18.08 -7.89
N LYS A 73 -13.17 -18.52 -8.87
CA LYS A 73 -12.94 -19.79 -9.56
C LYS A 73 -11.60 -19.84 -10.29
N SER A 74 -11.13 -18.72 -10.80
CA SER A 74 -9.80 -18.64 -11.39
C SER A 74 -8.69 -18.84 -10.36
N ILE A 75 -8.84 -18.32 -9.12
CA ILE A 75 -7.89 -18.60 -8.02
C ILE A 75 -7.85 -20.10 -7.72
N GLU A 76 -9.04 -20.73 -7.61
CA GLU A 76 -9.16 -22.17 -7.36
C GLU A 76 -8.49 -22.99 -8.47
N SER A 77 -8.65 -22.59 -9.74
CA SER A 77 -8.02 -23.26 -10.91
C SER A 77 -6.50 -23.17 -10.86
N VAL A 78 -5.95 -21.98 -10.63
CA VAL A 78 -4.49 -21.78 -10.52
C VAL A 78 -3.93 -22.56 -9.32
N CYS A 79 -4.63 -22.57 -8.20
CA CYS A 79 -4.25 -23.34 -7.03
C CYS A 79 -4.20 -24.84 -7.34
N TYR A 80 -5.19 -25.36 -8.05
CA TYR A 80 -5.24 -26.77 -8.47
C TYR A 80 -4.09 -27.12 -9.43
N GLU A 81 -3.84 -26.30 -10.44
CA GLU A 81 -2.82 -26.55 -11.47
C GLU A 81 -1.40 -26.45 -10.92
N PHE A 82 -1.13 -25.44 -10.10
CA PHE A 82 0.19 -25.19 -9.52
C PHE A 82 0.48 -26.06 -8.30
N TRP A 83 -0.55 -26.40 -7.52
CA TRP A 83 -0.48 -27.14 -6.25
C TRP A 83 0.55 -26.59 -5.29
N PRO A 84 0.32 -25.38 -4.73
CA PRO A 84 1.27 -24.72 -3.84
C PRO A 84 1.32 -25.38 -2.46
N ASP A 85 2.44 -25.21 -1.75
CA ASP A 85 2.51 -25.51 -0.32
C ASP A 85 1.79 -24.41 0.48
N VAL A 86 1.94 -23.14 0.04
CA VAL A 86 1.43 -21.95 0.71
C VAL A 86 0.65 -21.09 -0.28
N VAL A 87 -0.51 -20.57 0.16
CA VAL A 87 -1.28 -19.56 -0.56
C VAL A 87 -1.19 -18.26 0.22
N LEU A 88 -0.45 -17.28 -0.30
CA LEU A 88 -0.35 -15.94 0.27
C LEU A 88 -1.38 -15.02 -0.38
N VAL A 89 -2.38 -14.61 0.40
CA VAL A 89 -3.45 -13.72 -0.04
C VAL A 89 -3.17 -12.32 0.47
N VAL A 90 -2.96 -11.38 -0.45
CA VAL A 90 -2.72 -9.97 -0.11
C VAL A 90 -4.06 -9.26 -0.01
N SER A 91 -4.30 -8.56 1.11
CA SER A 91 -5.55 -7.86 1.43
C SER A 91 -6.78 -8.79 1.60
N GLY A 92 -7.09 -9.61 0.63
CA GLY A 92 -8.18 -10.59 0.67
C GLY A 92 -9.61 -10.04 0.49
N HIS A 93 -9.80 -8.73 0.35
CA HIS A 93 -11.13 -8.09 0.30
C HIS A 93 -12.07 -8.61 -0.79
N PHE A 94 -11.53 -9.10 -1.90
CA PHE A 94 -12.29 -9.65 -3.02
C PHE A 94 -12.25 -11.18 -3.08
N VAL A 95 -11.49 -11.84 -2.20
CA VAL A 95 -11.44 -13.30 -2.10
C VAL A 95 -12.61 -13.78 -1.23
N ARG A 96 -13.37 -14.74 -1.72
CA ARG A 96 -14.52 -15.27 -0.97
C ARG A 96 -14.08 -16.24 0.12
N PRO A 97 -14.71 -16.21 1.32
CA PRO A 97 -14.38 -17.12 2.42
C PRO A 97 -14.36 -18.61 2.03
N HIS A 98 -15.30 -19.04 1.20
CA HIS A 98 -15.34 -20.44 0.76
C HIS A 98 -14.15 -20.85 -0.12
N THR A 99 -13.55 -19.89 -0.87
CA THR A 99 -12.34 -20.14 -1.66
C THR A 99 -11.15 -20.40 -0.74
N LEU A 100 -10.99 -19.60 0.34
CA LEU A 100 -9.96 -19.83 1.35
C LEU A 100 -10.19 -21.16 2.09
N ALA A 101 -11.43 -21.42 2.50
CA ALA A 101 -11.79 -22.67 3.18
C ALA A 101 -11.51 -23.91 2.32
N LEU A 102 -11.77 -23.84 1.00
CA LEU A 102 -11.45 -24.90 0.06
C LEU A 102 -9.95 -25.18 -0.01
N MET A 103 -9.12 -24.15 -0.10
CA MET A 103 -7.66 -24.28 -0.14
C MET A 103 -7.13 -24.96 1.12
N ARG A 104 -7.57 -24.50 2.31
CA ARG A 104 -7.22 -25.14 3.59
C ARG A 104 -7.66 -26.62 3.67
N ALA A 105 -8.90 -26.90 3.26
CA ALA A 105 -9.43 -28.28 3.26
C ALA A 105 -8.63 -29.21 2.32
N ARG A 106 -7.92 -28.66 1.33
CA ARG A 106 -7.04 -29.42 0.41
C ARG A 106 -5.61 -29.52 0.92
N GLY A 107 -5.30 -28.96 2.09
CA GLY A 107 -3.99 -29.04 2.75
C GLY A 107 -2.98 -27.95 2.32
N HIS A 108 -3.45 -26.91 1.65
CA HIS A 108 -2.61 -25.72 1.41
C HIS A 108 -2.60 -24.85 2.66
N HIS A 109 -1.43 -24.35 3.06
CA HIS A 109 -1.30 -23.40 4.17
C HIS A 109 -1.71 -22.00 3.68
N VAL A 110 -2.77 -21.44 4.22
CA VAL A 110 -3.29 -20.11 3.81
C VAL A 110 -2.75 -19.04 4.72
N VAL A 111 -2.02 -18.08 4.14
CA VAL A 111 -1.52 -16.87 4.80
C VAL A 111 -2.34 -15.67 4.32
N LEU A 112 -2.96 -14.96 5.25
CA LEU A 112 -3.69 -13.72 4.96
C LEU A 112 -2.84 -12.53 5.38
N LEU A 113 -2.47 -11.66 4.44
CA LEU A 113 -1.80 -10.39 4.71
C LEU A 113 -2.83 -9.26 4.73
N CYS A 114 -3.13 -8.75 5.92
CA CYS A 114 -4.04 -7.65 6.14
C CYS A 114 -3.30 -6.31 5.94
N THR A 115 -3.62 -5.60 4.87
CA THR A 115 -2.91 -4.38 4.44
C THR A 115 -3.61 -3.08 4.86
N GLU A 116 -4.83 -3.16 5.39
CA GLU A 116 -5.66 -2.01 5.73
C GLU A 116 -5.83 -1.79 7.24
N SER A 117 -5.06 -2.50 8.07
CA SER A 117 -5.05 -2.26 9.51
C SER A 117 -4.48 -0.86 9.83
N PRO A 118 -5.07 -0.09 10.76
CA PRO A 118 -6.24 -0.44 11.57
C PRO A 118 -7.60 -0.05 10.97
N TYR A 119 -7.64 0.50 9.75
CA TYR A 119 -8.81 1.19 9.18
C TYR A 119 -9.95 0.26 8.73
N GLU A 120 -9.66 -1.00 8.42
CA GLU A 120 -10.67 -2.00 7.98
C GLU A 120 -10.58 -3.31 8.80
N ASP A 121 -10.16 -3.23 10.06
CA ASP A 121 -9.91 -4.40 10.89
C ASP A 121 -11.15 -5.25 11.13
N ASP A 122 -12.32 -4.66 11.30
CA ASP A 122 -13.58 -5.41 11.46
C ASP A 122 -13.85 -6.32 10.26
N ARG A 123 -13.60 -5.81 9.06
CA ARG A 123 -13.74 -6.57 7.82
C ARG A 123 -12.65 -7.63 7.70
N GLN A 124 -11.40 -7.29 8.00
CA GLN A 124 -10.27 -8.22 7.91
C GLN A 124 -10.39 -9.34 8.95
N LEU A 125 -10.88 -9.03 10.14
CA LEU A 125 -11.09 -10.00 11.22
C LEU A 125 -12.08 -11.10 10.82
N ALA A 126 -13.09 -10.79 10.00
CA ALA A 126 -14.05 -11.77 9.50
C ALA A 126 -13.41 -12.83 8.57
N PHE A 127 -12.26 -12.54 7.96
CA PHE A 127 -11.53 -13.47 7.08
C PHE A 127 -10.50 -14.32 7.83
N CYS A 128 -10.10 -13.92 9.06
CA CYS A 128 -9.03 -14.59 9.81
C CYS A 128 -9.33 -16.07 10.08
N GLU A 129 -10.59 -16.44 10.31
CA GLU A 129 -10.97 -17.84 10.57
C GLU A 129 -10.70 -18.78 9.38
N TYR A 130 -10.53 -18.22 8.17
CA TYR A 130 -10.26 -18.97 6.93
C TYR A 130 -8.76 -19.02 6.58
N ALA A 131 -7.90 -18.40 7.39
CA ALA A 131 -6.45 -18.48 7.24
C ALA A 131 -5.82 -19.48 8.24
N ASP A 132 -4.57 -19.86 8.02
CA ASP A 132 -3.74 -20.61 8.98
C ASP A 132 -2.75 -19.65 9.68
N THR A 133 -2.31 -18.61 8.98
CA THR A 133 -1.47 -17.54 9.52
C THR A 133 -2.05 -16.18 9.09
N VAL A 134 -2.09 -15.21 9.99
CA VAL A 134 -2.54 -13.84 9.73
C VAL A 134 -1.40 -12.86 9.97
N LEU A 135 -1.15 -11.99 9.00
CA LEU A 135 -0.14 -10.94 9.06
C LEU A 135 -0.83 -9.57 9.06
N LEU A 136 -0.50 -8.72 10.04
CA LEU A 136 -1.01 -7.36 10.14
C LEU A 136 0.10 -6.36 9.86
N ASN A 137 -0.20 -5.31 9.13
CA ASN A 137 0.72 -4.20 8.85
C ASN A 137 0.72 -3.11 9.94
N ASP A 138 -0.17 -3.20 10.93
CA ASP A 138 -0.18 -2.33 12.12
C ASP A 138 -0.44 -3.17 13.38
N PRO A 139 0.35 -3.02 14.45
CA PRO A 139 0.21 -3.84 15.65
C PRO A 139 -0.86 -3.32 16.62
N VAL A 140 -1.52 -2.18 16.37
CA VAL A 140 -2.44 -1.56 17.32
C VAL A 140 -3.57 -2.50 17.76
N ASN A 141 -4.10 -3.29 16.84
CA ASN A 141 -5.18 -4.23 17.09
C ASN A 141 -4.73 -5.71 17.16
N LEU A 142 -3.43 -5.96 17.30
CA LEU A 142 -2.85 -7.30 17.32
C LEU A 142 -3.52 -8.25 18.34
N GLU A 143 -3.79 -7.75 19.54
CA GLU A 143 -4.44 -8.54 20.60
C GLU A 143 -5.92 -8.86 20.26
N MET A 144 -6.62 -7.98 19.58
CA MET A 144 -7.97 -8.23 19.07
C MET A 144 -8.00 -9.39 18.08
N PHE A 145 -7.02 -9.42 17.15
CA PHE A 145 -6.88 -10.53 16.21
C PHE A 145 -6.44 -11.83 16.90
N ARG A 146 -5.50 -11.77 17.83
CA ARG A 146 -5.04 -12.93 18.62
C ARG A 146 -6.14 -13.56 19.47
N ALA A 147 -7.10 -12.78 19.92
CA ALA A 147 -8.28 -13.30 20.61
C ALA A 147 -9.18 -14.16 19.70
N ARG A 148 -9.06 -14.03 18.39
CA ARG A 148 -9.85 -14.75 17.38
C ARG A 148 -9.05 -15.80 16.62
N HIS A 149 -7.74 -15.63 16.50
CA HIS A 149 -6.88 -16.49 15.72
C HIS A 149 -5.54 -16.76 16.44
N PRO A 150 -5.07 -18.03 16.53
CA PRO A 150 -3.89 -18.38 17.33
C PRO A 150 -2.55 -17.92 16.70
N ASP A 151 -2.48 -17.79 15.38
CA ASP A 151 -1.24 -17.48 14.65
C ASP A 151 -1.36 -16.12 13.95
N VAL A 152 -1.11 -15.04 14.70
CA VAL A 152 -1.22 -13.64 14.25
C VAL A 152 0.06 -12.89 14.55
N HIS A 153 0.63 -12.26 13.52
CA HIS A 153 1.90 -11.55 13.61
C HIS A 153 1.83 -10.15 13.01
N TYR A 154 2.56 -9.21 13.62
CA TYR A 154 2.86 -7.93 13.02
C TYR A 154 4.00 -8.10 12.02
N VAL A 155 3.82 -7.55 10.81
CA VAL A 155 4.85 -7.47 9.78
C VAL A 155 4.94 -6.01 9.33
N PRO A 156 6.09 -5.34 9.53
CA PRO A 156 6.23 -3.93 9.25
C PRO A 156 6.10 -3.64 7.75
N HIS A 157 5.69 -2.42 7.43
CA HIS A 157 5.77 -1.92 6.06
C HIS A 157 7.20 -2.02 5.54
N ALA A 158 7.33 -2.32 4.26
CA ALA A 158 8.60 -2.60 3.62
C ALA A 158 8.70 -1.91 2.26
N TYR A 159 9.92 -1.75 1.78
CA TYR A 159 10.21 -1.22 0.45
C TYR A 159 10.88 -2.27 -0.45
N ASN A 160 10.86 -2.03 -1.75
CA ASN A 160 11.59 -2.80 -2.74
C ASN A 160 12.91 -2.07 -3.10
N PRO A 161 14.10 -2.62 -2.75
CA PRO A 161 15.39 -1.96 -3.02
C PRO A 161 15.71 -1.78 -4.50
N ALA A 162 15.06 -2.53 -5.40
CA ALA A 162 15.22 -2.34 -6.84
C ALA A 162 14.49 -1.09 -7.37
N ILE A 163 13.53 -0.57 -6.60
CA ILE A 163 12.74 0.61 -6.94
C ILE A 163 13.15 1.80 -6.06
N HIS A 164 13.13 1.59 -4.73
CA HIS A 164 13.40 2.63 -3.75
C HIS A 164 14.86 2.59 -3.32
N HIS A 165 15.66 3.43 -3.92
CA HIS A 165 17.09 3.59 -3.65
C HIS A 165 17.52 5.04 -3.96
N PRO A 166 18.63 5.53 -3.41
CA PRO A 166 19.16 6.85 -3.77
C PRO A 166 19.53 6.94 -5.26
N GLY A 167 19.39 8.12 -5.81
CA GLY A 167 19.73 8.35 -7.22
C GLY A 167 19.75 9.85 -7.57
N ALA A 168 20.16 10.15 -8.79
CA ALA A 168 20.28 11.53 -9.25
C ALA A 168 18.94 12.23 -9.50
N GLY A 169 17.85 11.49 -9.55
CA GLY A 169 16.53 12.00 -9.92
C GLY A 169 16.43 12.42 -11.39
N THR A 170 15.23 12.75 -11.80
CA THR A 170 14.89 13.20 -13.16
C THR A 170 14.82 14.72 -13.20
N PRO A 171 15.56 15.41 -14.10
CA PRO A 171 15.61 16.88 -14.15
C PRO A 171 14.24 17.54 -14.25
N GLU A 172 13.31 16.95 -14.96
CA GLU A 172 11.95 17.44 -15.20
C GLU A 172 11.04 17.34 -13.95
N LEU A 173 11.45 16.53 -12.96
CA LEU A 173 10.75 16.33 -11.69
C LEU A 173 11.41 17.04 -10.52
N LYS A 174 12.44 17.86 -10.78
CA LYS A 174 13.09 18.64 -9.72
C LYS A 174 12.10 19.60 -9.10
N SER A 175 12.03 19.58 -7.77
CA SER A 175 11.12 20.42 -7.00
C SER A 175 11.70 20.71 -5.62
N ASP A 176 11.21 21.77 -4.99
CA ASP A 176 11.52 22.06 -3.58
C ASP A 176 10.75 21.12 -2.65
N PHE A 177 9.52 20.79 -3.05
CA PHE A 177 8.64 19.93 -2.29
C PHE A 177 7.83 19.01 -3.21
N ALA A 178 7.69 17.75 -2.82
CA ALA A 178 6.76 16.85 -3.49
C ALA A 178 5.99 15.98 -2.49
N PHE A 179 4.73 15.69 -2.81
CA PHE A 179 3.92 14.72 -2.11
C PHE A 179 3.25 13.79 -3.11
N VAL A 180 3.38 12.48 -2.91
CA VAL A 180 2.68 11.46 -3.72
C VAL A 180 1.74 10.66 -2.83
N GLY A 181 0.46 10.65 -3.19
CA GLY A 181 -0.57 9.90 -2.47
C GLY A 181 -1.98 10.30 -2.87
N THR A 182 -2.97 9.57 -2.35
CA THR A 182 -4.38 9.89 -2.61
C THR A 182 -4.79 11.17 -1.89
N GLY A 183 -5.40 12.09 -2.63
CA GLY A 183 -6.01 13.31 -2.11
C GLY A 183 -7.34 13.00 -1.41
N PHE A 184 -7.26 12.41 -0.22
CA PHE A 184 -8.42 12.31 0.66
C PHE A 184 -8.86 13.70 1.14
N ARG A 185 -10.10 13.84 1.55
CA ARG A 185 -10.65 15.14 1.96
C ARG A 185 -9.80 15.81 3.05
N SER A 186 -9.44 15.08 4.09
CA SER A 186 -8.59 15.61 5.16
C SER A 186 -7.21 16.08 4.66
N ARG A 187 -6.65 15.41 3.66
CA ARG A 187 -5.38 15.81 3.03
C ARG A 187 -5.53 17.05 2.17
N ILE A 188 -6.62 17.14 1.40
CA ILE A 188 -6.93 18.34 0.61
C ILE A 188 -7.03 19.55 1.54
N GLU A 189 -7.86 19.47 2.57
CA GLU A 189 -8.04 20.52 3.58
C GLU A 189 -6.72 20.91 4.26
N PHE A 190 -5.88 19.93 4.57
CA PHE A 190 -4.56 20.16 5.14
C PHE A 190 -3.64 20.92 4.18
N PHE A 191 -3.51 20.45 2.93
CA PHE A 191 -2.61 21.07 1.95
C PHE A 191 -3.09 22.44 1.47
N GLU A 192 -4.41 22.68 1.40
CA GLU A 192 -4.97 24.01 1.11
C GLU A 192 -4.63 25.05 2.21
N ALA A 193 -4.38 24.59 3.43
CA ALA A 193 -3.98 25.44 4.55
C ALA A 193 -2.46 25.65 4.65
N VAL A 194 -1.66 24.96 3.84
CA VAL A 194 -0.20 25.14 3.80
C VAL A 194 0.16 26.25 2.81
N ASP A 195 1.01 27.17 3.22
CA ASP A 195 1.59 28.20 2.35
C ASP A 195 2.71 27.62 1.47
N PHE A 196 2.47 27.49 0.16
CA PHE A 196 3.44 27.02 -0.83
C PHE A 196 3.99 28.17 -1.71
N ASP A 197 3.69 29.41 -1.42
CA ASP A 197 4.12 30.56 -2.24
C ASP A 197 5.65 30.59 -2.44
N GLY A 198 6.06 30.66 -3.71
CA GLY A 198 7.47 30.75 -4.09
C GLY A 198 8.24 29.42 -4.02
N LEU A 199 7.60 28.30 -3.70
CA LEU A 199 8.18 26.97 -3.77
C LEU A 199 7.79 26.28 -5.10
N ASP A 200 8.71 25.49 -5.62
CA ASP A 200 8.42 24.57 -6.72
C ASP A 200 7.84 23.28 -6.13
N VAL A 201 6.55 23.00 -6.40
CA VAL A 201 5.76 21.96 -5.73
C VAL A 201 5.18 20.97 -6.73
N ILE A 202 5.33 19.69 -6.44
CA ILE A 202 4.69 18.58 -7.19
C ILE A 202 3.75 17.82 -6.26
N LEU A 203 2.46 17.77 -6.62
CA LEU A 203 1.49 16.86 -6.01
C LEU A 203 1.20 15.71 -6.99
N GLY A 204 1.45 14.48 -6.54
CA GLY A 204 1.24 13.25 -7.30
C GLY A 204 0.21 12.33 -6.65
N GLY A 205 -0.26 11.32 -7.40
CA GLY A 205 -1.27 10.37 -6.94
C GLY A 205 -2.70 10.78 -7.33
N ALA A 206 -3.71 10.04 -6.88
CA ALA A 206 -5.10 10.29 -7.24
C ALA A 206 -5.71 11.42 -6.41
N TRP A 207 -6.16 12.48 -7.07
CA TRP A 207 -6.77 13.68 -6.47
C TRP A 207 -8.20 13.92 -6.99
N VAL A 208 -8.96 12.84 -7.16
CA VAL A 208 -10.32 12.88 -7.76
C VAL A 208 -11.29 13.77 -6.98
N ALA A 209 -11.13 13.85 -5.65
CA ALA A 209 -12.00 14.66 -4.79
C ALA A 209 -11.62 16.15 -4.74
N LEU A 210 -10.56 16.57 -5.45
CA LEU A 210 -10.11 17.96 -5.48
C LEU A 210 -11.02 18.80 -6.39
N ASP A 211 -11.48 19.92 -5.88
CA ASP A 211 -12.26 20.89 -6.64
C ASP A 211 -11.39 21.58 -7.72
N ASP A 212 -12.00 21.98 -8.85
CA ASP A 212 -11.27 22.58 -9.97
C ASP A 212 -10.75 23.99 -9.65
N ASP A 213 -11.36 24.68 -8.72
CA ASP A 213 -10.97 26.01 -8.24
C ASP A 213 -10.03 25.97 -7.03
N SER A 214 -9.65 24.79 -6.56
CA SER A 214 -8.69 24.64 -5.46
C SER A 214 -7.32 25.22 -5.82
N PRO A 215 -6.65 25.93 -4.89
CA PRO A 215 -5.28 26.42 -5.08
C PRO A 215 -4.26 25.32 -5.34
N LEU A 216 -4.58 24.07 -5.01
CA LEU A 216 -3.72 22.90 -5.26
C LEU A 216 -3.81 22.40 -6.70
N ALA A 217 -4.86 22.77 -7.44
CA ALA A 217 -5.09 22.26 -8.80
C ALA A 217 -3.90 22.47 -9.77
N PRO A 218 -3.21 23.63 -9.77
CA PRO A 218 -2.03 23.86 -10.60
C PRO A 218 -0.79 23.05 -10.19
N LEU A 219 -0.75 22.54 -8.95
CA LEU A 219 0.40 21.80 -8.40
C LEU A 219 0.36 20.30 -8.75
N ILE A 220 -0.73 19.83 -9.35
CA ILE A 220 -0.88 18.43 -9.75
C ILE A 220 -0.25 18.25 -11.14
N ALA A 221 0.86 17.52 -11.18
CA ALA A 221 1.69 17.36 -12.37
C ALA A 221 1.15 16.33 -13.40
N HIS A 222 -0.01 15.69 -13.16
CA HIS A 222 -0.54 14.61 -14.00
C HIS A 222 -2.07 14.53 -13.91
N ARG A 223 -2.66 13.50 -14.51
CA ARG A 223 -4.11 13.27 -14.43
C ARG A 223 -4.56 13.00 -12.99
N ARG A 224 -5.58 13.69 -12.51
CA ARG A 224 -6.11 13.59 -11.13
C ARG A 224 -6.75 12.25 -10.80
N ASP A 225 -7.18 11.49 -11.80
CA ASP A 225 -7.82 10.18 -11.64
C ASP A 225 -6.81 9.00 -11.71
N TRP A 226 -5.52 9.31 -11.78
CA TRP A 226 -4.46 8.31 -11.93
C TRP A 226 -3.59 8.19 -10.68
N CYS A 227 -3.45 6.97 -10.17
CA CYS A 227 -2.45 6.65 -9.15
C CYS A 227 -1.10 6.42 -9.83
N MET A 228 -0.05 7.06 -9.32
CA MET A 228 1.32 6.79 -9.77
C MET A 228 1.77 5.42 -9.25
N ASP A 229 2.46 4.65 -10.08
CA ASP A 229 3.11 3.43 -9.62
C ASP A 229 4.36 3.74 -8.76
N ASN A 230 4.88 2.71 -8.10
CA ASN A 230 6.03 2.91 -7.21
C ASN A 230 7.31 3.30 -7.96
N THR A 231 7.47 2.95 -9.24
CA THR A 231 8.64 3.34 -10.03
C THR A 231 8.62 4.84 -10.29
N ASP A 232 7.49 5.36 -10.77
CA ASP A 232 7.30 6.79 -10.99
C ASP A 232 7.35 7.58 -9.68
N THR A 233 6.75 7.04 -8.62
CA THR A 233 6.78 7.64 -7.28
C THR A 233 8.20 7.75 -6.75
N ALA A 234 9.02 6.72 -6.91
CA ALA A 234 10.43 6.74 -6.48
C ALA A 234 11.25 7.76 -7.30
N GLU A 235 10.93 7.98 -8.59
CA GLU A 235 11.57 9.05 -9.39
C GLU A 235 11.22 10.44 -8.85
N VAL A 236 9.97 10.68 -8.46
CA VAL A 236 9.57 11.94 -7.79
C VAL A 236 10.33 12.11 -6.48
N TYR A 237 10.42 11.05 -5.65
CA TYR A 237 11.15 11.11 -4.38
C TYR A 237 12.62 11.44 -4.56
N ARG A 238 13.31 10.81 -5.52
CA ARG A 238 14.72 11.11 -5.82
C ARG A 238 14.95 12.50 -6.39
N SER A 239 13.92 13.12 -6.97
CA SER A 239 14.03 14.39 -7.69
C SER A 239 13.71 15.60 -6.81
N THR A 240 12.96 15.42 -5.74
CA THR A 240 12.56 16.50 -4.83
C THR A 240 13.57 16.74 -3.72
N ARG A 241 13.67 17.99 -3.26
CA ARG A 241 14.53 18.36 -2.12
C ARG A 241 13.89 18.03 -0.78
N SER A 242 12.56 17.99 -0.72
CA SER A 242 11.80 17.66 0.48
C SER A 242 10.47 17.02 0.16
N SER A 243 9.94 16.29 1.12
CA SER A 243 8.61 15.67 1.08
C SER A 243 7.92 15.77 2.43
N LEU A 244 6.73 15.16 2.52
CA LEU A 244 5.95 15.11 3.74
C LEU A 244 5.24 13.75 3.85
N ASN A 245 5.25 13.17 5.05
CA ASN A 245 4.30 12.10 5.36
C ASN A 245 3.11 12.64 6.14
N LEU A 246 1.92 12.40 5.62
CA LEU A 246 0.65 12.70 6.25
C LEU A 246 -0.21 11.45 6.21
N TYR A 247 -0.56 10.92 7.38
CA TYR A 247 -1.43 9.75 7.46
C TYR A 247 -2.86 10.11 7.07
N ARG A 248 -3.57 9.15 6.48
CA ARG A 248 -5.01 9.32 6.25
C ARG A 248 -5.75 9.28 7.58
N ARG A 249 -6.79 10.07 7.70
CA ARG A 249 -7.67 10.12 8.87
C ARG A 249 -9.01 9.45 8.62
N GLU A 250 -9.34 9.23 7.35
CA GLU A 250 -10.59 8.63 6.94
C GLU A 250 -10.54 7.10 7.07
N ALA A 251 -11.56 6.56 7.72
CA ALA A 251 -12.00 5.19 7.51
C ALA A 251 -12.87 5.12 6.26
N ARG A 252 -13.17 3.91 5.77
CA ARG A 252 -14.15 3.73 4.72
C ARG A 252 -15.53 4.18 5.21
N GLU A 253 -16.31 4.84 4.35
CA GLU A 253 -17.66 5.31 4.71
C GLU A 253 -18.51 4.18 5.31
N GLY A 254 -19.12 4.45 6.48
CA GLY A 254 -20.00 3.51 7.20
C GLY A 254 -19.32 2.61 8.21
N GLU A 255 -18.01 2.62 8.31
CA GLU A 255 -17.25 1.89 9.33
C GLU A 255 -16.88 2.85 10.46
N GLY A 256 -17.11 2.42 11.71
CA GLY A 256 -16.97 3.28 12.90
C GLY A 256 -15.58 3.91 13.10
N ALA A 257 -15.43 4.69 14.14
CA ALA A 257 -14.14 5.32 14.46
C ALA A 257 -13.08 4.25 14.73
N HIS A 258 -12.01 4.26 13.92
CA HIS A 258 -10.88 3.36 14.09
C HIS A 258 -9.83 4.00 15.00
N ALA A 259 -9.10 3.17 15.73
CA ALA A 259 -7.96 3.63 16.50
C ALA A 259 -6.89 4.22 15.55
N ASP A 260 -6.23 5.27 15.98
CA ASP A 260 -5.02 5.75 15.30
C ASP A 260 -4.00 4.62 15.23
N GLY A 261 -3.43 4.40 14.03
CA GLY A 261 -2.39 3.38 13.87
C GLY A 261 -1.12 3.75 14.64
N VAL A 262 -0.30 2.75 14.93
CA VAL A 262 1.00 2.91 15.59
C VAL A 262 2.17 2.61 14.68
N ALA A 263 1.95 1.83 13.61
CA ALA A 263 2.99 1.49 12.67
C ALA A 263 3.41 2.66 11.78
N MET A 264 4.68 2.68 11.42
CA MET A 264 5.23 3.55 10.39
C MET A 264 4.60 3.23 9.03
N GLY A 265 4.22 4.24 8.27
CA GLY A 265 3.55 4.07 6.98
C GLY A 265 4.49 3.67 5.83
N PRO A 266 3.97 3.11 4.73
CA PRO A 266 4.80 2.70 3.59
C PRO A 266 5.58 3.88 3.00
N ARG A 267 4.94 5.06 2.85
CA ARG A 267 5.59 6.27 2.31
C ARG A 267 6.84 6.67 3.10
N GLU A 268 6.82 6.57 4.43
CA GLU A 268 7.99 6.92 5.26
C GLU A 268 9.16 5.99 4.98
N VAL A 269 8.87 4.69 4.83
CA VAL A 269 9.88 3.68 4.49
C VAL A 269 10.46 3.93 3.10
N GLU A 270 9.61 4.24 2.13
CA GLU A 270 9.98 4.50 0.74
C GLU A 270 10.77 5.78 0.57
N LEU A 271 10.33 6.89 1.19
CA LEU A 271 11.05 8.18 1.21
C LEU A 271 12.44 8.01 1.85
N ALA A 272 12.50 7.37 3.01
CA ALA A 272 13.76 7.11 3.70
C ALA A 272 14.68 6.21 2.84
N ALA A 273 14.15 5.16 2.19
CA ALA A 273 14.92 4.28 1.31
C ALA A 273 15.50 5.01 0.09
N CYS A 274 14.75 5.98 -0.46
CA CYS A 274 15.23 6.87 -1.53
C CYS A 274 16.23 7.93 -1.07
N GLU A 275 16.51 8.01 0.25
CA GLU A 275 17.34 9.07 0.86
C GLU A 275 16.76 10.48 0.62
N THR A 276 15.43 10.56 0.56
CA THR A 276 14.69 11.82 0.43
C THR A 276 14.39 12.36 1.82
N PHE A 277 14.73 13.64 2.06
CA PHE A 277 14.33 14.31 3.28
C PHE A 277 12.82 14.52 3.32
N PHE A 278 12.21 14.31 4.48
CA PHE A 278 10.79 14.62 4.69
C PHE A 278 10.48 15.04 6.14
N ILE A 279 9.43 15.81 6.27
CA ILE A 279 8.79 16.12 7.54
C ILE A 279 7.61 15.16 7.75
N ARG A 280 7.23 14.87 8.96
CA ARG A 280 6.25 13.82 9.22
C ARG A 280 5.22 14.17 10.30
N ASP A 281 4.04 13.67 10.10
CA ASP A 281 2.97 13.55 11.08
C ASP A 281 3.41 12.53 12.17
N PRO A 282 3.34 12.85 13.49
CA PRO A 282 3.80 11.97 14.57
C PRO A 282 3.06 10.63 14.60
N ARG A 283 3.82 9.56 14.82
CA ARG A 283 3.29 8.21 15.04
C ARG A 283 4.29 7.40 15.87
N PRO A 284 3.85 6.57 16.84
CA PRO A 284 4.74 5.92 17.80
C PRO A 284 5.94 5.19 17.17
N GLU A 285 5.73 4.32 16.18
CA GLU A 285 6.85 3.62 15.55
C GLU A 285 7.78 4.55 14.76
N SER A 286 7.22 5.57 14.09
CA SER A 286 8.02 6.57 13.38
C SER A 286 8.82 7.44 14.35
N ASP A 287 8.28 7.74 15.54
CA ASP A 287 8.97 8.50 16.57
C ASP A 287 10.19 7.73 17.11
N ASP A 288 10.08 6.41 17.20
CA ASP A 288 11.19 5.54 17.61
C ASP A 288 12.24 5.37 16.50
N VAL A 289 11.80 5.04 15.28
CA VAL A 289 12.68 4.65 14.16
C VAL A 289 13.26 5.85 13.43
N LEU A 290 12.46 6.90 13.24
CA LEU A 290 12.80 8.11 12.46
C LEU A 290 12.84 9.36 13.34
N SER A 291 13.31 9.21 14.57
CA SER A 291 13.41 10.29 15.55
C SER A 291 14.28 11.48 15.12
N MET A 292 15.13 11.30 14.10
CA MET A 292 15.94 12.36 13.51
C MET A 292 15.17 13.31 12.60
N LEU A 293 14.01 12.90 12.09
CA LEU A 293 13.17 13.69 11.18
C LEU A 293 12.25 14.63 11.96
N PRO A 294 12.08 15.88 11.49
CA PRO A 294 11.19 16.84 12.13
C PRO A 294 9.73 16.42 11.99
N THR A 295 8.94 16.78 12.99
CA THR A 295 7.50 16.54 13.05
C THR A 295 6.72 17.83 12.92
N PHE A 296 5.47 17.73 12.46
CA PHE A 296 4.47 18.78 12.47
C PHE A 296 3.16 18.23 13.02
N SER A 297 2.31 19.08 13.53
CA SER A 297 0.96 18.75 13.99
C SER A 297 -0.10 19.55 13.23
N GLU A 298 0.22 20.74 12.79
CA GLU A 298 -0.68 21.67 12.13
C GLU A 298 -0.12 22.15 10.79
N PRO A 299 -0.97 22.48 9.80
CA PRO A 299 -0.53 22.97 8.48
C PRO A 299 0.38 24.20 8.56
N ALA A 300 0.13 25.10 9.51
CA ALA A 300 0.92 26.35 9.68
C ALA A 300 2.39 26.09 10.08
N GLU A 301 2.71 24.92 10.59
CA GLU A 301 4.08 24.53 10.97
C GLU A 301 4.92 24.08 9.78
N VAL A 302 4.26 23.67 8.67
CA VAL A 302 4.92 23.08 7.50
C VAL A 302 5.83 24.10 6.81
N ARG A 303 5.34 25.32 6.52
CA ARG A 303 6.10 26.34 5.78
C ARG A 303 7.38 26.75 6.52
N PRO A 304 7.38 27.09 7.81
CA PRO A 304 8.60 27.41 8.55
C PRO A 304 9.63 26.26 8.57
N LEU A 305 9.17 25.02 8.67
CA LEU A 305 10.03 23.84 8.58
C LEU A 305 10.67 23.74 7.20
N LEU A 306 9.88 23.84 6.12
CA LEU A 306 10.39 23.79 4.75
C LEU A 306 11.42 24.91 4.49
N ASP A 307 11.12 26.15 4.88
CA ASP A 307 12.04 27.29 4.71
C ASP A 307 13.39 27.04 5.39
N TRP A 308 13.38 26.51 6.61
CA TRP A 308 14.62 26.22 7.33
C TRP A 308 15.40 25.10 6.65
N TRP A 309 14.76 23.95 6.38
CA TRP A 309 15.43 22.78 5.83
C TRP A 309 15.89 22.97 4.39
N LEU A 310 15.15 23.73 3.58
CA LEU A 310 15.57 24.07 2.21
C LEU A 310 16.74 25.03 2.16
N ALA A 311 16.95 25.85 3.22
CA ALA A 311 18.11 26.72 3.36
C ALA A 311 19.36 26.01 3.94
N HIS A 312 19.21 24.78 4.48
CA HIS A 312 20.26 24.04 5.18
C HIS A 312 20.52 22.69 4.52
N ASP A 313 21.07 22.70 3.30
CA ASP A 313 21.26 21.50 2.48
C ASP A 313 22.04 20.40 3.18
N ARG A 314 23.13 20.74 3.86
CA ARG A 314 24.01 19.76 4.52
C ARG A 314 23.30 19.03 5.65
N GLU A 315 22.58 19.75 6.49
CA GLU A 315 21.80 19.21 7.61
C GLU A 315 20.66 18.32 7.09
N ARG A 316 20.02 18.76 6.00
CA ARG A 316 18.94 18.01 5.36
C ARG A 316 19.44 16.68 4.78
N GLU A 317 20.57 16.70 4.09
CA GLU A 317 21.21 15.51 3.52
C GLU A 317 21.69 14.54 4.63
N ASP A 318 22.29 15.04 5.71
CA ASP A 318 22.71 14.21 6.86
C ASP A 318 21.52 13.47 7.49
N VAL A 319 20.41 14.18 7.70
CA VAL A 319 19.19 13.59 8.28
C VAL A 319 18.56 12.57 7.34
N ALA A 320 18.52 12.84 6.05
CA ALA A 320 18.02 11.90 5.04
C ALA A 320 18.86 10.60 4.99
N ALA A 321 20.19 10.73 5.02
CA ALA A 321 21.08 9.57 5.06
C ALA A 321 20.89 8.74 6.34
N ARG A 322 20.68 9.38 7.48
CA ARG A 322 20.38 8.69 8.76
C ARG A 322 19.02 8.00 8.73
N ALA A 323 18.01 8.63 8.15
CA ALA A 323 16.68 8.03 7.96
C ALA A 323 16.76 6.78 7.09
N ARG A 324 17.52 6.83 5.98
CA ARG A 324 17.78 5.66 5.14
C ARG A 324 18.46 4.54 5.91
N ALA A 325 19.49 4.84 6.70
CA ALA A 325 20.18 3.83 7.51
C ALA A 325 19.24 3.16 8.53
N ALA A 326 18.27 3.89 9.06
CA ALA A 326 17.29 3.37 10.02
C ALA A 326 16.27 2.39 9.42
N VAL A 327 16.04 2.45 8.10
CA VAL A 327 15.08 1.56 7.41
C VAL A 327 15.73 0.49 6.54
N VAL A 328 17.06 0.36 6.55
CA VAL A 328 17.81 -0.52 5.63
C VAL A 328 17.33 -1.96 5.62
N ASP A 329 16.87 -2.46 6.76
CA ASP A 329 16.39 -3.84 6.92
C ASP A 329 14.88 -3.98 6.66
N ARG A 330 14.15 -2.90 6.38
CA ARG A 330 12.69 -2.92 6.12
C ARG A 330 12.39 -3.24 4.66
N THR A 331 12.86 -4.39 4.21
CA THR A 331 12.66 -4.85 2.82
C THR A 331 11.62 -5.96 2.73
N PHE A 332 10.91 -6.06 1.61
CA PHE A 332 10.01 -7.18 1.35
C PHE A 332 10.75 -8.53 1.40
N ARG A 333 12.01 -8.56 0.99
CA ARG A 333 12.85 -9.76 1.10
C ARG A 333 13.02 -10.22 2.56
N ASN A 334 13.27 -9.30 3.49
CA ASN A 334 13.42 -9.64 4.90
C ASN A 334 12.09 -10.12 5.51
N ASN A 335 10.98 -9.49 5.15
CA ASN A 335 9.65 -9.94 5.55
C ASN A 335 9.34 -11.35 4.99
N ALA A 336 9.67 -11.59 3.73
CA ALA A 336 9.51 -12.90 3.09
C ALA A 336 10.41 -13.97 3.76
N GLU A 337 11.65 -13.64 4.11
CA GLU A 337 12.55 -14.53 4.82
C GLU A 337 12.00 -14.89 6.20
N TRP A 338 11.47 -13.91 6.93
CA TRP A 338 10.81 -14.16 8.20
C TRP A 338 9.64 -15.14 8.04
N LEU A 339 8.75 -14.91 7.06
CA LEU A 339 7.60 -15.78 6.79
C LEU A 339 8.03 -17.20 6.45
N VAL A 340 8.98 -17.37 5.54
CA VAL A 340 9.50 -18.70 5.15
C VAL A 340 10.08 -19.44 6.36
N ARG A 341 10.83 -18.74 7.23
CA ARG A 341 11.36 -19.33 8.47
C ARG A 341 10.27 -19.70 9.46
N HIS A 342 9.23 -18.88 9.59
CA HIS A 342 8.09 -19.16 10.45
C HIS A 342 7.37 -20.43 10.01
N LEU A 343 7.04 -20.56 8.73
CA LEU A 343 6.36 -21.71 8.16
C LEU A 343 7.19 -23.01 8.12
N THR A 344 8.50 -22.93 8.26
CA THR A 344 9.38 -24.12 8.28
C THR A 344 9.70 -24.64 9.68
N LYS A 345 9.32 -23.91 10.72
CA LYS A 345 9.54 -24.30 12.13
C LYS A 345 8.34 -25.00 12.76
N GLY A 346 7.18 -24.93 12.15
CA GLY A 346 5.96 -25.63 12.53
C GLY A 346 5.80 -26.91 11.74
#